data_cea1d86cadfcc56bc5df64edd5e58d90
#
_entry.id   cea1d86cadfcc56bc5df64edd5e58d90
#
_cell.length_a   1.000
_cell.length_b   1.000
_cell.length_c   1.000
_cell.angle_alpha   90.00
_cell.angle_beta   90.00
_cell.angle_gamma   90.00
#
_symmetry.space_group_name_H-M   'P 1'
#
loop_
_entity.id
_entity.type
_entity.pdbx_description
1 polymer ?
#
loop_
_entity_poly.entity_id
_entity_poly.type
_entity_poly.pdbx_seq_one_letter_code
_entity_poly.pdbx_strand_id
1 'polypeptide(L)'
;MNDKEQLLKCTQQILELAENIYSELGSGYKEDTYQKALAIHFRKQKIKYYKESNIEIFFQGESLALFRLDFLIPAQKNRRWQLNNPIIIETKAIPNLNDNHRLQIKNYLLSCPNNSSESFKKVKQGFLLNWKAGLDDVSEDDDKEGVEIELYTLRAKKLSKLFSNNA
;
A
#
# COMPACT_ATOMS: atom_id res chain seq x y z
N MET A 1 18.06 11.66 11.31
CA MET A 1 16.93 12.04 10.49
C MET A 1 15.69 11.31 11.01
N ASN A 2 14.57 12.00 11.17
CA ASN A 2 13.37 11.44 11.81
C ASN A 2 12.70 10.40 10.88
N ASP A 3 12.53 9.17 11.35
CA ASP A 3 11.87 8.08 10.58
C ASP A 3 10.48 8.47 10.07
N LYS A 4 9.74 9.25 10.85
CA LYS A 4 8.42 9.76 10.45
C LYS A 4 8.49 10.67 9.22
N GLU A 5 9.48 11.55 9.17
CA GLU A 5 9.69 12.45 8.02
C GLU A 5 10.03 11.66 6.76
N GLN A 6 10.91 10.64 6.89
CA GLN A 6 11.28 9.78 5.77
C GLN A 6 10.10 8.98 5.25
N LEU A 7 9.28 8.48 6.16
CA LEU A 7 8.06 7.76 5.82
C LEU A 7 7.06 8.66 5.07
N LEU A 8 6.89 9.91 5.49
CA LEU A 8 6.02 10.87 4.79
C LEU A 8 6.55 11.24 3.40
N LYS A 9 7.86 11.38 3.22
CA LYS A 9 8.47 11.59 1.90
C LYS A 9 8.26 10.39 0.98
N CYS A 10 8.36 9.17 1.51
CA CYS A 10 8.04 7.95 0.78
C CYS A 10 6.56 7.93 0.36
N THR A 11 5.66 8.23 1.30
CA THR A 11 4.21 8.32 1.05
C THR A 11 3.91 9.30 -0.07
N GLN A 12 4.50 10.49 -0.01
CA GLN A 12 4.31 11.52 -1.02
C GLN A 12 4.76 11.06 -2.40
N GLN A 13 5.92 10.39 -2.51
CA GLN A 13 6.39 9.87 -3.79
C GLN A 13 5.46 8.78 -4.34
N ILE A 14 5.01 7.86 -3.51
CA ILE A 14 4.08 6.80 -3.94
C ILE A 14 2.77 7.42 -4.45
N LEU A 15 2.23 8.41 -3.74
CA LEU A 15 1.04 9.15 -4.16
C LEU A 15 1.25 9.84 -5.53
N GLU A 16 2.35 10.57 -5.70
CA GLU A 16 2.69 11.23 -6.97
C GLU A 16 2.75 10.22 -8.14
N LEU A 17 3.36 9.05 -7.93
CA LEU A 17 3.44 8.01 -8.95
C LEU A 17 2.05 7.45 -9.28
N ALA A 18 1.22 7.23 -8.27
CA ALA A 18 -0.14 6.72 -8.44
C ALA A 18 -1.04 7.75 -9.15
N GLU A 19 -0.92 9.04 -8.81
CA GLU A 19 -1.64 10.13 -9.47
C GLU A 19 -1.22 10.29 -10.93
N ASN A 20 0.07 10.14 -11.24
CA ASN A 20 0.56 10.13 -12.62
C ASN A 20 -0.05 8.99 -13.44
N ILE A 21 -0.11 7.79 -12.87
CA ILE A 21 -0.77 6.63 -13.50
C ILE A 21 -2.24 6.94 -13.80
N TYR A 22 -2.94 7.49 -12.81
CA TYR A 22 -4.36 7.85 -12.98
C TYR A 22 -4.56 8.92 -14.04
N SER A 23 -3.69 9.93 -14.07
CA SER A 23 -3.71 10.99 -15.08
C SER A 23 -3.53 10.47 -16.51
N GLU A 24 -2.70 9.44 -16.70
CA GLU A 24 -2.44 8.86 -18.01
C GLU A 24 -3.49 7.81 -18.41
N LEU A 25 -3.93 6.96 -17.50
CA LEU A 25 -4.82 5.83 -17.79
C LEU A 25 -6.31 6.15 -17.56
N GLY A 26 -6.61 7.04 -16.61
CA GLY A 26 -7.98 7.26 -16.17
C GLY A 26 -8.53 6.13 -15.31
N SER A 27 -9.83 6.13 -15.08
CA SER A 27 -10.57 5.10 -14.34
C SER A 27 -10.99 3.93 -15.23
N GLY A 28 -11.48 2.84 -14.63
CA GLY A 28 -12.15 1.74 -15.31
C GLY A 28 -11.29 0.54 -15.65
N TYR A 29 -10.00 0.59 -15.42
CA TYR A 29 -9.14 -0.59 -15.56
C TYR A 29 -9.22 -1.50 -14.33
N LYS A 30 -8.87 -2.78 -14.54
CA LYS A 30 -8.71 -3.73 -13.45
C LYS A 30 -7.50 -3.35 -12.58
N GLU A 31 -7.56 -3.68 -11.31
CA GLU A 31 -6.50 -3.45 -10.33
C GLU A 31 -5.11 -3.89 -10.82
N ASP A 32 -5.01 -5.07 -11.44
CA ASP A 32 -3.75 -5.59 -11.99
C ASP A 32 -3.09 -4.64 -13.02
N THR A 33 -3.88 -3.91 -13.80
CA THR A 33 -3.36 -2.93 -14.77
C THR A 33 -2.65 -1.79 -14.06
N TYR A 34 -3.25 -1.24 -13.01
CA TYR A 34 -2.63 -0.18 -12.21
C TYR A 34 -1.40 -0.67 -11.45
N GLN A 35 -1.44 -1.90 -10.92
CA GLN A 35 -0.27 -2.52 -10.27
C GLN A 35 0.91 -2.65 -11.23
N LYS A 36 0.68 -3.08 -12.48
CA LYS A 36 1.73 -3.18 -13.51
C LYS A 36 2.32 -1.80 -13.84
N ALA A 37 1.49 -0.77 -13.93
CA ALA A 37 1.95 0.60 -14.16
C ALA A 37 2.79 1.11 -12.97
N LEU A 38 2.36 0.85 -11.73
CA LEU A 38 3.12 1.21 -10.53
C LEU A 38 4.49 0.50 -10.48
N ALA A 39 4.53 -0.78 -10.84
CA ALA A 39 5.78 -1.53 -10.94
C ALA A 39 6.74 -0.94 -11.99
N ILE A 40 6.23 -0.44 -13.12
CA ILE A 40 7.03 0.28 -14.11
C ILE A 40 7.63 1.55 -13.49
N HIS A 41 6.83 2.34 -12.78
CA HIS A 41 7.31 3.54 -12.10
C HIS A 41 8.37 3.22 -11.03
N PHE A 42 8.18 2.18 -10.24
CA PHE A 42 9.18 1.77 -9.24
C PHE A 42 10.53 1.46 -9.90
N ARG A 43 10.53 0.70 -11.01
CA ARG A 43 11.77 0.41 -11.75
C ARG A 43 12.42 1.67 -12.30
N LYS A 44 11.65 2.58 -12.91
CA LYS A 44 12.16 3.86 -13.44
C LYS A 44 12.76 4.75 -12.35
N GLN A 45 12.16 4.75 -11.16
CA GLN A 45 12.63 5.51 -10.01
C GLN A 45 13.69 4.78 -9.19
N LYS A 46 14.09 3.57 -9.60
CA LYS A 46 15.05 2.70 -8.88
C LYS A 46 14.59 2.39 -7.45
N ILE A 47 13.29 2.29 -7.25
CA ILE A 47 12.68 1.80 -6.01
C ILE A 47 12.63 0.28 -6.07
N LYS A 48 13.30 -0.38 -5.14
CA LYS A 48 13.23 -1.84 -5.00
C LYS A 48 11.87 -2.24 -4.46
N TYR A 49 11.30 -3.31 -5.00
CA TYR A 49 10.03 -3.87 -4.56
C TYR A 49 9.96 -5.36 -4.83
N TYR A 50 9.12 -6.04 -4.07
CA TYR A 50 8.69 -7.42 -4.34
C TYR A 50 7.20 -7.40 -4.60
N LYS A 51 6.77 -8.03 -5.68
CA LYS A 51 5.36 -8.17 -6.04
C LYS A 51 4.87 -9.57 -5.68
N GLU A 52 3.62 -9.64 -5.20
CA GLU A 52 2.94 -10.91 -4.94
C GLU A 52 3.63 -11.80 -3.89
N SER A 53 4.24 -11.19 -2.87
CA SER A 53 4.86 -11.91 -1.76
C SER A 53 3.79 -12.59 -0.89
N ASN A 54 4.04 -13.84 -0.51
CA ASN A 54 3.13 -14.58 0.35
C ASN A 54 3.35 -14.23 1.83
N ILE A 55 2.26 -14.01 2.54
CA ILE A 55 2.23 -13.88 4.00
C ILE A 55 1.39 -15.00 4.60
N GLU A 56 1.90 -15.66 5.62
CA GLU A 56 1.20 -16.71 6.33
C GLU A 56 0.39 -16.16 7.49
N ILE A 57 -0.81 -16.68 7.65
CA ILE A 57 -1.67 -16.41 8.80
C ILE A 57 -1.61 -17.62 9.72
N PHE A 58 -1.26 -17.39 11.00
CA PHE A 58 -1.07 -18.43 12.00
C PHE A 58 -2.16 -18.41 13.07
N PHE A 59 -2.47 -19.58 13.57
CA PHE A 59 -3.25 -19.80 14.78
C PHE A 59 -2.61 -20.90 15.62
N GLN A 60 -2.28 -20.57 16.86
CA GLN A 60 -1.61 -21.49 17.81
C GLN A 60 -0.34 -22.16 17.23
N GLY A 61 0.44 -21.41 16.46
CA GLY A 61 1.69 -21.88 15.84
C GLY A 61 1.50 -22.67 14.54
N GLU A 62 0.28 -22.90 14.09
CA GLU A 62 -0.02 -23.59 12.84
C GLU A 62 -0.43 -22.61 11.75
N SER A 63 0.06 -22.83 10.53
CA SER A 63 -0.31 -22.04 9.36
C SER A 63 -1.72 -22.41 8.91
N LEU A 64 -2.62 -21.40 8.87
CA LEU A 64 -3.99 -21.57 8.42
C LEU A 64 -4.19 -21.24 6.95
N ALA A 65 -3.50 -20.22 6.47
CA ALA A 65 -3.72 -19.67 5.13
C ALA A 65 -2.49 -18.91 4.64
N LEU A 66 -2.35 -18.84 3.33
CA LEU A 66 -1.42 -17.96 2.62
C LEU A 66 -2.22 -16.85 1.95
N PHE A 67 -1.84 -15.60 2.22
CA PHE A 67 -2.34 -14.45 1.50
C PHE A 67 -1.23 -13.85 0.65
N ARG A 68 -1.59 -13.30 -0.48
CA ARG A 68 -0.65 -12.68 -1.40
C ARG A 68 -0.73 -11.17 -1.27
N LEU A 69 0.37 -10.55 -0.84
CA LEU A 69 0.51 -9.10 -0.79
C LEU A 69 0.74 -8.56 -2.19
N ASP A 70 0.18 -7.39 -2.50
CA ASP A 70 0.43 -6.77 -3.79
C ASP A 70 1.87 -6.30 -3.93
N PHE A 71 2.37 -5.53 -2.95
CA PHE A 71 3.76 -5.08 -2.93
C PHE A 71 4.36 -5.10 -1.52
N LEU A 72 5.62 -5.46 -1.47
CA LEU A 72 6.51 -5.23 -0.33
C LEU A 72 7.64 -4.30 -0.78
N ILE A 73 7.77 -3.15 -0.15
CA ILE A 73 8.91 -2.24 -0.34
C ILE A 73 9.92 -2.54 0.76
N PRO A 74 11.09 -3.10 0.44
CA PRO A 74 12.10 -3.40 1.44
C PRO A 74 12.74 -2.14 2.03
N ALA A 75 13.39 -2.28 3.17
CA ALA A 75 14.25 -1.22 3.71
C ALA A 75 15.27 -0.81 2.65
N GLN A 76 15.36 0.47 2.35
CA GLN A 76 16.23 1.00 1.30
C GLN A 76 16.40 2.52 1.42
N LYS A 77 17.41 3.02 0.70
CA LYS A 77 17.64 4.45 0.53
C LYS A 77 17.61 4.81 -0.94
N ASN A 78 16.91 5.88 -1.27
CA ASN A 78 16.95 6.51 -2.60
C ASN A 78 17.27 8.01 -2.49
N ARG A 79 17.06 8.76 -3.59
CA ARG A 79 17.36 10.21 -3.61
C ARG A 79 16.44 11.06 -2.73
N ARG A 80 15.21 10.58 -2.45
CA ARG A 80 14.17 11.36 -1.79
C ARG A 80 13.95 10.99 -0.33
N TRP A 81 14.15 9.70 0.00
CA TRP A 81 13.86 9.16 1.33
C TRP A 81 14.71 7.94 1.66
N GLN A 82 14.68 7.58 2.92
CA GLN A 82 15.27 6.36 3.46
C GLN A 82 14.25 5.63 4.34
N LEU A 83 14.03 4.36 4.07
CA LEU A 83 13.23 3.47 4.91
C LEU A 83 14.14 2.51 5.67
N ASN A 84 14.05 2.53 7.00
CA ASN A 84 14.77 1.60 7.87
C ASN A 84 14.03 0.27 8.03
N ASN A 85 12.73 0.25 7.79
CA ASN A 85 11.89 -0.95 7.84
C ASN A 85 11.11 -1.13 6.53
N PRO A 86 10.81 -2.39 6.15
CA PRO A 86 9.96 -2.65 5.00
C PRO A 86 8.53 -2.13 5.21
N ILE A 87 7.84 -1.83 4.11
CA ILE A 87 6.44 -1.40 4.10
C ILE A 87 5.65 -2.28 3.13
N ILE A 88 4.43 -2.64 3.49
CA ILE A 88 3.50 -3.32 2.60
C ILE A 88 2.58 -2.31 1.91
N ILE A 89 2.20 -2.62 0.67
CA ILE A 89 1.20 -1.86 -0.08
C ILE A 89 0.13 -2.83 -0.55
N GLU A 90 -1.10 -2.56 -0.18
CA GLU A 90 -2.30 -3.21 -0.69
C GLU A 90 -3.02 -2.24 -1.60
N THR A 91 -3.31 -2.67 -2.81
CA THR A 91 -3.92 -1.84 -3.85
C THR A 91 -5.38 -2.18 -4.06
N LYS A 92 -6.15 -1.23 -4.55
CA LYS A 92 -7.55 -1.39 -4.95
C LYS A 92 -7.84 -0.55 -6.19
N ALA A 93 -8.85 -0.95 -6.93
CA ALA A 93 -9.44 -0.18 -8.03
C ALA A 93 -10.96 -0.20 -7.88
N ILE A 94 -11.44 0.55 -6.90
CA ILE A 94 -12.84 0.55 -6.43
C ILE A 94 -13.31 1.99 -6.19
N PRO A 95 -14.62 2.25 -6.11
CA PRO A 95 -15.12 3.61 -5.91
C PRO A 95 -14.60 4.27 -4.63
N ASN A 96 -14.61 3.56 -3.51
CA ASN A 96 -14.15 4.09 -2.22
C ASN A 96 -13.55 2.99 -1.35
N LEU A 97 -12.48 3.30 -0.61
CA LEU A 97 -11.97 2.45 0.45
C LEU A 97 -13.00 2.34 1.58
N ASN A 98 -13.08 1.16 2.18
CA ASN A 98 -13.98 0.88 3.29
C ASN A 98 -13.29 0.10 4.41
N ASP A 99 -14.02 -0.15 5.50
CA ASP A 99 -13.45 -0.78 6.69
C ASP A 99 -12.99 -2.23 6.47
N ASN A 100 -13.55 -2.96 5.50
CA ASN A 100 -13.06 -4.30 5.16
C ASN A 100 -11.63 -4.25 4.61
N HIS A 101 -11.31 -3.23 3.79
CA HIS A 101 -9.96 -3.03 3.28
C HIS A 101 -8.99 -2.64 4.40
N ARG A 102 -9.43 -1.83 5.36
CA ARG A 102 -8.64 -1.46 6.53
C ARG A 102 -8.39 -2.65 7.45
N LEU A 103 -9.39 -3.53 7.62
CA LEU A 103 -9.21 -4.80 8.35
C LEU A 103 -8.22 -5.72 7.65
N GLN A 104 -8.18 -5.76 6.32
CA GLN A 104 -7.20 -6.52 5.56
C GLN A 104 -5.76 -6.06 5.88
N ILE A 105 -5.49 -4.75 5.83
CA ILE A 105 -4.18 -4.19 6.22
C ILE A 105 -3.85 -4.51 7.69
N LYS A 106 -4.82 -4.35 8.59
CA LYS A 106 -4.64 -4.70 10.01
C LYS A 106 -4.20 -6.15 10.17
N ASN A 107 -4.89 -7.08 9.51
CA ASN A 107 -4.59 -8.50 9.61
C ASN A 107 -3.21 -8.84 9.05
N TYR A 108 -2.79 -8.21 7.96
CA TYR A 108 -1.43 -8.36 7.42
C TYR A 108 -0.39 -7.85 8.42
N LEU A 109 -0.56 -6.67 8.99
CA LEU A 109 0.37 -6.11 9.97
C LEU A 109 0.44 -6.96 11.24
N LEU A 110 -0.67 -7.55 11.70
CA LEU A 110 -0.69 -8.47 12.85
C LEU A 110 0.05 -9.78 12.55
N SER A 111 0.03 -10.24 11.31
CA SER A 111 0.61 -11.51 10.89
C SER A 111 2.11 -11.41 10.56
N CYS A 112 2.59 -10.24 10.15
CA CYS A 112 3.99 -10.03 9.76
C CYS A 112 5.01 -10.53 10.80
N PRO A 113 4.89 -10.26 12.11
CA PRO A 113 5.88 -10.70 13.10
C PRO A 113 6.02 -12.21 13.23
N ASN A 114 4.99 -12.97 12.87
CA ASN A 114 4.95 -14.44 12.99
C ASN A 114 5.51 -15.16 11.77
N ASN A 115 5.79 -14.43 10.69
CA ASN A 115 6.35 -15.01 9.47
C ASN A 115 7.84 -15.32 9.64
N SER A 116 8.34 -16.31 8.89
CA SER A 116 9.74 -16.73 8.93
C SER A 116 10.69 -15.73 8.26
N SER A 117 10.18 -14.94 7.30
CA SER A 117 10.96 -13.93 6.59
C SER A 117 11.38 -12.79 7.51
N GLU A 118 12.68 -12.51 7.57
CA GLU A 118 13.21 -11.37 8.33
C GLU A 118 12.68 -10.02 7.81
N SER A 119 12.39 -9.91 6.51
CA SER A 119 11.76 -8.72 5.95
C SER A 119 10.36 -8.51 6.50
N PHE A 120 9.54 -9.55 6.57
CA PHE A 120 8.19 -9.44 7.14
C PHE A 120 8.19 -9.11 8.63
N LYS A 121 9.08 -9.71 9.41
CA LYS A 121 9.19 -9.43 10.85
C LYS A 121 9.44 -7.96 11.17
N LYS A 122 10.07 -7.22 10.25
CA LYS A 122 10.39 -5.79 10.41
C LYS A 122 9.31 -4.85 9.88
N VAL A 123 8.26 -5.37 9.24
CA VAL A 123 7.15 -4.56 8.74
C VAL A 123 6.36 -3.98 9.90
N LYS A 124 6.22 -2.65 9.91
CA LYS A 124 5.47 -1.90 10.92
C LYS A 124 4.35 -1.05 10.34
N GLN A 125 4.43 -0.74 9.07
CA GLN A 125 3.47 0.12 8.38
C GLN A 125 2.98 -0.53 7.09
N GLY A 126 1.78 -0.12 6.68
CA GLY A 126 1.18 -0.53 5.42
C GLY A 126 0.35 0.56 4.80
N PHE A 127 0.37 0.59 3.47
CA PHE A 127 -0.48 1.47 2.67
C PHE A 127 -1.71 0.73 2.16
N LEU A 128 -2.83 1.44 2.15
CA LEU A 128 -3.93 1.21 1.21
C LEU A 128 -3.83 2.24 0.10
N LEU A 129 -3.77 1.78 -1.14
CA LEU A 129 -3.68 2.62 -2.33
C LEU A 129 -4.82 2.25 -3.28
N ASN A 130 -5.69 3.21 -3.56
CA ASN A 130 -6.86 3.01 -4.41
C ASN A 130 -6.87 3.96 -5.60
N TRP A 131 -6.93 3.42 -6.81
CA TRP A 131 -7.31 4.19 -7.99
C TRP A 131 -8.83 4.14 -8.10
N LYS A 132 -9.49 5.25 -7.79
CA LYS A 132 -10.94 5.30 -7.72
C LYS A 132 -11.58 4.90 -9.03
N ALA A 133 -12.39 3.86 -9.00
CA ALA A 133 -13.21 3.47 -10.13
C ALA A 133 -14.55 4.22 -10.06
N GLY A 134 -14.78 5.14 -10.98
CA GLY A 134 -16.09 5.71 -11.18
C GLY A 134 -17.07 4.60 -11.63
N LEU A 135 -18.26 4.56 -11.05
CA LEU A 135 -19.30 3.61 -11.46
C LEU A 135 -19.99 4.03 -12.75
N ASP A 136 -19.90 5.31 -13.12
CA ASP A 136 -20.49 5.87 -14.34
C ASP A 136 -19.52 6.88 -14.97
N ASP A 137 -19.28 6.73 -16.26
CA ASP A 137 -18.52 7.69 -17.10
C ASP A 137 -19.21 9.07 -17.22
N VAL A 138 -20.26 9.33 -16.45
CA VAL A 138 -21.17 10.47 -16.64
C VAL A 138 -21.43 11.27 -15.36
N SER A 139 -20.77 10.99 -14.24
CA SER A 139 -20.98 11.82 -13.05
C SER A 139 -20.00 13.00 -13.01
N GLU A 140 -20.54 14.21 -13.09
CA GLU A 140 -19.82 15.49 -12.88
C GLU A 140 -19.32 15.68 -11.43
N ASP A 141 -19.35 14.64 -10.60
CA ASP A 141 -18.84 14.66 -9.21
C ASP A 141 -17.34 14.36 -9.20
N ASP A 142 -16.55 15.40 -9.15
CA ASP A 142 -15.07 15.37 -9.00
C ASP A 142 -14.59 14.54 -7.77
N ASP A 143 -15.47 14.32 -6.79
CA ASP A 143 -15.16 13.55 -5.56
C ASP A 143 -15.02 12.03 -5.79
N LYS A 144 -15.42 11.52 -6.94
CA LYS A 144 -15.37 10.09 -7.27
C LYS A 144 -14.17 9.67 -8.09
N GLU A 145 -13.38 10.62 -8.53
CA GLU A 145 -12.18 10.38 -9.31
C GLU A 145 -10.91 10.62 -8.51
N GLY A 146 -9.83 10.01 -8.94
CA GLY A 146 -8.50 10.23 -8.40
C GLY A 146 -7.94 9.05 -7.63
N VAL A 147 -6.96 9.34 -6.79
CA VAL A 147 -6.22 8.35 -6.00
C VAL A 147 -6.48 8.60 -4.52
N GLU A 148 -6.79 7.53 -3.80
CA GLU A 148 -6.80 7.53 -2.33
C GLU A 148 -5.58 6.78 -1.82
N ILE A 149 -4.88 7.36 -0.84
CA ILE A 149 -3.83 6.68 -0.09
C ILE A 149 -4.04 6.86 1.40
N GLU A 150 -3.97 5.77 2.12
CA GLU A 150 -4.01 5.75 3.58
C GLU A 150 -2.80 4.97 4.09
N LEU A 151 -2.10 5.54 5.06
CA LEU A 151 -0.95 4.91 5.72
C LEU A 151 -1.32 4.54 7.15
N TYR A 152 -1.03 3.29 7.51
CA TYR A 152 -1.38 2.72 8.79
C TYR A 152 -0.20 2.10 9.52
N THR A 153 -0.28 2.11 10.84
CA THR A 153 0.55 1.32 11.75
C THR A 153 -0.34 0.64 12.80
N LEU A 154 0.21 -0.30 13.55
CA LEU A 154 -0.46 -0.85 14.73
C LEU A 154 0.03 -0.16 16.00
N ARG A 155 -0.91 0.19 16.88
CA ARG A 155 -0.66 0.62 18.25
C ARG A 155 -1.50 -0.25 19.19
N ALA A 156 -0.83 -1.02 20.05
CA ALA A 156 -1.51 -1.97 20.94
C ALA A 156 -2.52 -2.87 20.18
N LYS A 157 -2.10 -3.46 19.05
CA LYS A 157 -2.91 -4.31 18.15
C LYS A 157 -4.11 -3.60 17.50
N LYS A 158 -4.22 -2.29 17.62
CA LYS A 158 -5.24 -1.48 16.94
C LYS A 158 -4.63 -0.74 15.77
N LEU A 159 -5.40 -0.64 14.69
CA LEU A 159 -5.00 0.10 13.50
C LEU A 159 -5.00 1.60 13.79
N SER A 160 -3.90 2.27 13.51
CA SER A 160 -3.75 3.72 13.68
C SER A 160 -3.36 4.35 12.34
N LYS A 161 -4.18 5.29 11.88
CA LYS A 161 -3.92 6.02 10.64
C LYS A 161 -2.84 7.08 10.88
N LEU A 162 -1.77 7.03 10.09
CA LEU A 162 -0.67 8.00 10.13
C LEU A 162 -0.81 9.09 9.08
N PHE A 163 -1.45 8.78 7.96
CA PHE A 163 -1.66 9.69 6.84
C PHE A 163 -2.88 9.30 6.02
N SER A 164 -3.53 10.30 5.41
CA SER A 164 -4.54 10.14 4.37
C SER A 164 -4.52 11.41 3.51
N ASN A 165 -4.63 11.26 2.19
CA ASN A 165 -4.80 12.40 1.29
C ASN A 165 -6.26 12.87 1.20
N ASN A 166 -7.20 12.07 1.71
CA ASN A 166 -8.59 12.46 1.89
C ASN A 166 -8.78 12.88 3.35
N ALA A 167 -8.60 14.15 3.60
CA ALA A 167 -8.83 14.72 4.92
C ALA A 167 -10.31 15.01 5.15
#